data_14b801da91ee5e41e2414fb065522f36
#
_entry.id   14b801da91ee5e41e2414fb065522f36
#
_cell.length_a   1.000
_cell.length_b   1.000
_cell.length_c   1.000
_cell.angle_alpha   90.00
_cell.angle_beta   90.00
_cell.angle_gamma   90.00
#
_symmetry.space_group_name_H-M   'P 1'
#
loop_
_entity.id
_entity.type
_entity.pdbx_description
1 polymer ?
#
loop_
_entity_poly.entity_id
_entity_poly.type
_entity_poly.pdbx_seq_one_letter_code
_entity_poly.pdbx_strand_id
1 'polypeptide(L)'
;MAGETFWNNREKAQQVIDESNSLRNKIEPLFAAEKQLEDFNVLLELGQAEPAAAQAQLEAEMERDLAKFVKNLDALELKVFLTGPHDSKNCILSINAGAGGTEAQDWAEMLSRMYTRWAESRGWEVEVTDALPGEGAGLKSVTMLMKGENAYGFAKAERGVHRLVRISPFDSNKRRHTSFSSVDVIAEIEETDTDIVIPPNEFHVDTFRSGGKGGQNVNKVETAVRITHIPTGLVVASQTQRSQHQNRATAMRLLLSRIFAQRVDAAKAEMERFYGEKGSISWGNQIRSYVFQPYRMVKDLRTGVQTADVQGVMDGDLDPYVNGWLRAGCPTKRMQGVKDEEE
;
A
#
# COMPACT_ATOMS: atom_id res chain seq x y z
N MET A 1 -31.98 -11.48 -8.51
CA MET A 1 -32.56 -10.13 -8.37
C MET A 1 -34.04 -10.04 -8.82
N ALA A 2 -34.57 -11.00 -9.54
CA ALA A 2 -35.98 -10.98 -10.05
C ALA A 2 -37.01 -11.63 -9.09
N GLY A 3 -36.65 -12.06 -7.90
CA GLY A 3 -37.57 -12.68 -6.96
C GLY A 3 -38.38 -11.64 -6.18
N GLU A 4 -39.71 -11.85 -6.04
CA GLU A 4 -40.63 -10.94 -5.33
C GLU A 4 -40.19 -10.65 -3.88
N THR A 5 -39.46 -11.55 -3.23
CA THR A 5 -39.00 -11.43 -1.85
C THR A 5 -37.60 -10.80 -1.71
N PHE A 6 -36.89 -10.54 -2.83
CA PHE A 6 -35.51 -10.02 -2.82
C PHE A 6 -35.38 -8.67 -2.09
N TRP A 7 -36.35 -7.80 -2.27
CA TRP A 7 -36.36 -6.45 -1.71
C TRP A 7 -36.92 -6.36 -0.28
N ASN A 8 -37.43 -7.46 0.27
CA ASN A 8 -38.02 -7.47 1.62
C ASN A 8 -36.93 -7.31 2.72
N ASN A 9 -35.67 -7.63 2.41
CA ASN A 9 -34.55 -7.39 3.32
C ASN A 9 -33.49 -6.54 2.59
N ARG A 10 -33.51 -5.24 2.87
CA ARG A 10 -32.64 -4.25 2.21
C ARG A 10 -31.15 -4.55 2.39
N GLU A 11 -30.73 -4.99 3.58
CA GLU A 11 -29.32 -5.31 3.85
C GLU A 11 -28.83 -6.50 3.03
N LYS A 12 -29.60 -7.60 3.02
CA LYS A 12 -29.26 -8.78 2.19
C LYS A 12 -29.31 -8.47 0.70
N ALA A 13 -30.29 -7.66 0.27
CA ALA A 13 -30.36 -7.25 -1.13
C ALA A 13 -29.12 -6.42 -1.53
N GLN A 14 -28.69 -5.50 -0.68
CA GLN A 14 -27.49 -4.71 -0.92
C GLN A 14 -26.23 -5.60 -0.98
N GLN A 15 -26.04 -6.51 -0.04
CA GLN A 15 -24.92 -7.46 -0.04
C GLN A 15 -24.85 -8.27 -1.34
N VAL A 16 -25.99 -8.81 -1.82
CA VAL A 16 -26.02 -9.56 -3.08
C VAL A 16 -25.74 -8.68 -4.29
N ILE A 17 -26.18 -7.41 -4.28
CA ILE A 17 -25.87 -6.45 -5.34
C ILE A 17 -24.37 -6.15 -5.36
N ASP A 18 -23.77 -5.90 -4.20
CA ASP A 18 -22.36 -5.59 -4.06
C ASP A 18 -21.48 -6.78 -4.48
N GLU A 19 -21.85 -8.01 -4.08
CA GLU A 19 -21.19 -9.24 -4.51
C GLU A 19 -21.32 -9.43 -6.02
N SER A 20 -22.53 -9.24 -6.59
CA SER A 20 -22.76 -9.33 -8.03
C SER A 20 -21.95 -8.32 -8.81
N ASN A 21 -21.88 -7.07 -8.33
CA ASN A 21 -21.07 -6.01 -8.97
C ASN A 21 -19.58 -6.33 -8.85
N SER A 22 -19.11 -6.82 -7.71
CA SER A 22 -17.72 -7.25 -7.53
C SER A 22 -17.32 -8.36 -8.50
N LEU A 23 -18.18 -9.38 -8.66
CA LEU A 23 -17.95 -10.47 -9.62
C LEU A 23 -17.99 -9.98 -11.06
N ARG A 24 -18.95 -9.11 -11.40
CA ARG A 24 -19.08 -8.52 -12.73
C ARG A 24 -17.86 -7.70 -13.09
N ASN A 25 -17.38 -6.85 -12.20
CA ASN A 25 -16.17 -6.04 -12.39
C ASN A 25 -14.89 -6.88 -12.60
N LYS A 26 -14.88 -8.13 -12.13
CA LYS A 26 -13.77 -9.07 -12.37
C LYS A 26 -13.90 -9.77 -13.74
N ILE A 27 -15.13 -10.05 -14.19
CA ILE A 27 -15.39 -10.90 -15.38
C ILE A 27 -15.56 -10.06 -16.64
N GLU A 28 -16.27 -8.92 -16.58
CA GLU A 28 -16.53 -8.06 -17.75
C GLU A 28 -15.26 -7.62 -18.48
N PRO A 29 -14.16 -7.21 -17.77
CA PRO A 29 -12.92 -6.84 -18.46
C PRO A 29 -12.27 -7.99 -19.23
N LEU A 30 -12.44 -9.24 -18.77
CA LEU A 30 -11.94 -10.42 -19.49
C LEU A 30 -12.70 -10.65 -20.79
N PHE A 31 -14.04 -10.60 -20.75
CA PHE A 31 -14.87 -10.71 -21.95
C PHE A 31 -14.63 -9.55 -22.92
N ALA A 32 -14.41 -8.34 -22.41
CA ALA A 32 -14.07 -7.20 -23.25
C ALA A 32 -12.72 -7.39 -23.95
N ALA A 33 -11.72 -7.95 -23.27
CA ALA A 33 -10.42 -8.26 -23.83
C ALA A 33 -10.51 -9.38 -24.88
N GLU A 34 -11.28 -10.45 -24.60
CA GLU A 34 -11.53 -11.54 -25.55
C GLU A 34 -12.19 -11.03 -26.82
N LYS A 35 -13.25 -10.24 -26.69
CA LYS A 35 -13.93 -9.63 -27.84
C LYS A 35 -13.00 -8.71 -28.64
N GLN A 36 -12.19 -7.89 -27.97
CA GLN A 36 -11.23 -7.01 -28.65
C GLN A 36 -10.18 -7.80 -29.42
N LEU A 37 -9.75 -8.96 -28.90
CA LEU A 37 -8.85 -9.87 -29.62
C LEU A 37 -9.51 -10.48 -30.87
N GLU A 38 -10.79 -10.86 -30.76
CA GLU A 38 -11.57 -11.32 -31.92
C GLU A 38 -11.69 -10.21 -32.97
N ASP A 39 -12.01 -8.98 -32.58
CA ASP A 39 -12.09 -7.81 -33.44
C ASP A 39 -10.76 -7.56 -34.19
N PHE A 40 -9.60 -7.71 -33.52
CA PHE A 40 -8.28 -7.61 -34.14
C PHE A 40 -8.07 -8.71 -35.22
N ASN A 41 -8.48 -9.95 -34.97
CA ASN A 41 -8.37 -11.03 -35.94
C ASN A 41 -9.21 -10.75 -37.20
N VAL A 42 -10.43 -10.25 -37.02
CA VAL A 42 -11.30 -9.84 -38.12
C VAL A 42 -10.68 -8.70 -38.92
N LEU A 43 -10.13 -7.70 -38.24
CA LEU A 43 -9.45 -6.56 -38.91
C LEU A 43 -8.22 -7.03 -39.71
N LEU A 44 -7.45 -8.00 -39.20
CA LEU A 44 -6.32 -8.60 -39.91
C LEU A 44 -6.75 -9.30 -41.17
N GLU A 45 -7.83 -10.10 -41.13
CA GLU A 45 -8.36 -10.79 -42.28
C GLU A 45 -8.88 -9.81 -43.34
N LEU A 46 -9.61 -8.77 -42.91
CA LEU A 46 -10.11 -7.73 -43.82
C LEU A 46 -8.97 -6.93 -44.46
N GLY A 47 -7.96 -6.58 -43.66
CA GLY A 47 -6.79 -5.81 -44.11
C GLY A 47 -5.96 -6.51 -45.18
N GLN A 48 -5.92 -7.85 -45.19
CA GLN A 48 -5.23 -8.63 -46.22
C GLN A 48 -5.89 -8.51 -47.60
N ALA A 49 -7.18 -8.16 -47.66
CA ALA A 49 -7.93 -7.98 -48.89
C ALA A 49 -7.87 -6.55 -49.46
N GLU A 50 -7.35 -5.59 -48.71
CA GLU A 50 -7.32 -4.17 -49.08
C GLU A 50 -6.10 -3.80 -49.96
N PRO A 51 -6.19 -2.71 -50.79
CA PRO A 51 -5.06 -2.19 -51.54
C PRO A 51 -3.88 -1.74 -50.62
N ALA A 52 -2.64 -1.86 -51.09
CA ALA A 52 -1.43 -1.61 -50.33
C ALA A 52 -1.38 -0.23 -49.58
N ALA A 53 -1.98 0.80 -50.16
CA ALA A 53 -2.06 2.11 -49.49
C ALA A 53 -3.01 2.13 -48.30
N ALA A 54 -4.13 1.39 -48.34
CA ALA A 54 -5.07 1.23 -47.25
C ALA A 54 -4.53 0.26 -46.19
N GLN A 55 -3.78 -0.76 -46.57
CA GLN A 55 -3.09 -1.68 -45.65
C GLN A 55 -2.14 -0.94 -44.72
N ALA A 56 -1.28 -0.04 -45.23
CA ALA A 56 -0.32 0.71 -44.42
C ALA A 56 -1.00 1.62 -43.39
N GLN A 57 -2.16 2.20 -43.70
CA GLN A 57 -2.92 3.00 -42.73
C GLN A 57 -3.55 2.12 -41.66
N LEU A 58 -4.15 0.99 -42.06
CA LEU A 58 -4.77 0.04 -41.13
C LEU A 58 -3.72 -0.58 -40.19
N GLU A 59 -2.53 -0.93 -40.68
CA GLU A 59 -1.42 -1.42 -39.86
C GLU A 59 -1.02 -0.41 -38.78
N ALA A 60 -0.84 0.86 -39.15
CA ALA A 60 -0.47 1.91 -38.19
C ALA A 60 -1.55 2.20 -37.15
N GLU A 61 -2.82 2.00 -37.46
CA GLU A 61 -3.95 2.11 -36.53
C GLU A 61 -3.99 0.89 -35.60
N MET A 62 -3.88 -0.30 -36.17
CA MET A 62 -3.84 -1.55 -35.39
C MET A 62 -2.65 -1.62 -34.44
N GLU A 63 -1.46 -1.17 -34.83
CA GLU A 63 -0.29 -1.10 -33.92
C GLU A 63 -0.57 -0.22 -32.69
N ARG A 64 -1.22 0.94 -32.90
CA ARG A 64 -1.58 1.83 -31.79
C ARG A 64 -2.61 1.21 -30.84
N ASP A 65 -3.61 0.55 -31.43
CA ASP A 65 -4.67 -0.06 -30.63
C ASP A 65 -4.19 -1.35 -29.95
N LEU A 66 -3.31 -2.12 -30.59
CA LEU A 66 -2.62 -3.26 -29.99
C LEU A 66 -1.76 -2.83 -28.80
N ALA A 67 -1.01 -1.71 -28.93
CA ALA A 67 -0.23 -1.19 -27.82
C ALA A 67 -1.11 -0.80 -26.61
N LYS A 68 -2.28 -0.20 -26.85
CA LYS A 68 -3.27 0.08 -25.80
C LYS A 68 -3.83 -1.21 -25.20
N PHE A 69 -4.16 -2.17 -26.05
CA PHE A 69 -4.69 -3.46 -25.62
C PHE A 69 -3.70 -4.21 -24.72
N VAL A 70 -2.43 -4.30 -25.11
CA VAL A 70 -1.37 -4.91 -24.29
C VAL A 70 -1.26 -4.22 -22.93
N LYS A 71 -1.27 -2.87 -22.90
CA LYS A 71 -1.25 -2.12 -21.64
C LYS A 71 -2.46 -2.42 -20.74
N ASN A 72 -3.66 -2.52 -21.34
CA ASN A 72 -4.89 -2.86 -20.60
C ASN A 72 -4.84 -4.32 -20.11
N LEU A 73 -4.30 -5.23 -20.90
CA LEU A 73 -4.13 -6.63 -20.52
C LEU A 73 -3.14 -6.79 -19.36
N ASP A 74 -2.02 -6.06 -19.38
CA ASP A 74 -1.07 -6.01 -18.28
C ASP A 74 -1.75 -5.52 -16.99
N ALA A 75 -2.57 -4.47 -17.07
CA ALA A 75 -3.31 -3.96 -15.92
C ALA A 75 -4.35 -4.97 -15.40
N LEU A 76 -4.98 -5.70 -16.30
CA LEU A 76 -5.93 -6.76 -15.95
C LEU A 76 -5.23 -7.96 -15.30
N GLU A 77 -4.08 -8.39 -15.82
CA GLU A 77 -3.24 -9.43 -15.24
C GLU A 77 -2.91 -9.11 -13.76
N LEU A 78 -2.50 -7.87 -13.50
CA LEU A 78 -2.19 -7.44 -12.13
C LEU A 78 -3.39 -7.52 -11.19
N LYS A 79 -4.60 -7.21 -11.68
CA LYS A 79 -5.83 -7.37 -10.88
C LYS A 79 -6.12 -8.83 -10.54
N VAL A 80 -5.72 -9.78 -11.40
CA VAL A 80 -5.88 -11.23 -11.13
C VAL A 80 -4.99 -11.69 -9.98
N PHE A 81 -3.82 -11.09 -9.76
CA PHE A 81 -2.97 -11.40 -8.62
C PHE A 81 -3.50 -10.86 -7.28
N LEU A 82 -4.44 -9.91 -7.33
CA LEU A 82 -5.08 -9.33 -6.14
C LEU A 82 -6.27 -10.18 -5.70
N THR A 83 -5.98 -11.40 -5.21
CA THR A 83 -7.01 -12.40 -4.82
C THR A 83 -7.23 -12.47 -3.31
N GLY A 84 -6.46 -11.75 -2.53
CA GLY A 84 -6.58 -11.73 -1.08
C GLY A 84 -7.93 -11.13 -0.63
N PRO A 85 -8.51 -11.60 0.49
CA PRO A 85 -9.85 -11.18 0.95
C PRO A 85 -9.95 -9.67 1.24
N HIS A 86 -8.82 -9.00 1.44
CA HIS A 86 -8.77 -7.57 1.77
C HIS A 86 -8.07 -6.73 0.71
N ASP A 87 -7.66 -7.33 -0.42
CA ASP A 87 -6.89 -6.62 -1.46
C ASP A 87 -7.65 -5.44 -2.08
N SER A 88 -8.97 -5.48 -2.10
CA SER A 88 -9.83 -4.39 -2.60
C SER A 88 -10.03 -3.23 -1.61
N LYS A 89 -9.54 -3.37 -0.38
CA LYS A 89 -9.74 -2.38 0.68
C LYS A 89 -8.80 -1.18 0.57
N ASN A 90 -9.15 -0.12 1.29
CA ASN A 90 -8.24 0.98 1.55
C ASN A 90 -7.06 0.51 2.40
N CYS A 91 -6.00 1.30 2.40
CA CYS A 91 -4.73 0.98 3.05
C CYS A 91 -4.41 1.98 4.15
N ILE A 92 -4.00 1.48 5.32
CA ILE A 92 -3.33 2.27 6.35
C ILE A 92 -1.84 1.96 6.28
N LEU A 93 -1.04 2.94 5.89
CA LEU A 93 0.40 2.84 5.75
C LEU A 93 1.07 3.63 6.88
N SER A 94 1.92 2.95 7.66
CA SER A 94 2.67 3.55 8.76
C SER A 94 4.16 3.46 8.49
N ILE A 95 4.86 4.59 8.57
CA ILE A 95 6.32 4.68 8.40
C ILE A 95 6.92 5.04 9.75
N ASN A 96 7.94 4.30 10.17
CA ASN A 96 8.67 4.57 11.39
C ASN A 96 10.15 4.71 11.09
N ALA A 97 10.77 5.79 11.57
CA ALA A 97 12.22 5.95 11.50
C ALA A 97 12.90 4.86 12.33
N GLY A 98 13.87 4.18 11.70
CA GLY A 98 14.67 3.13 12.34
C GLY A 98 15.98 3.65 12.90
N ALA A 99 17.01 2.80 12.88
CA ALA A 99 18.35 3.19 13.30
C ALA A 99 18.96 4.21 12.33
N GLY A 100 19.54 5.29 12.85
CA GLY A 100 20.19 6.34 12.06
C GLY A 100 19.96 7.77 12.58
N GLY A 101 19.23 7.93 13.69
CA GLY A 101 19.01 9.25 14.32
C GLY A 101 18.27 10.22 13.36
N THR A 102 18.74 11.46 13.25
CA THR A 102 18.15 12.50 12.38
C THR A 102 18.08 12.07 10.92
N GLU A 103 19.07 11.31 10.44
CA GLU A 103 19.10 10.80 9.05
C GLU A 103 17.94 9.82 8.77
N ALA A 104 17.61 8.95 9.73
CA ALA A 104 16.49 8.02 9.60
C ALA A 104 15.14 8.75 9.67
N GLN A 105 15.06 9.85 10.43
CA GLN A 105 13.86 10.69 10.49
C GLN A 105 13.63 11.44 9.17
N ASP A 106 14.68 11.97 8.55
CA ASP A 106 14.62 12.57 7.22
C ASP A 106 14.24 11.53 6.16
N TRP A 107 14.80 10.31 6.27
CA TRP A 107 14.42 9.20 5.39
C TRP A 107 12.94 8.84 5.51
N ALA A 108 12.38 8.81 6.70
CA ALA A 108 10.95 8.56 6.90
C ALA A 108 10.08 9.64 6.25
N GLU A 109 10.48 10.92 6.30
CA GLU A 109 9.80 12.01 5.62
C GLU A 109 9.90 11.88 4.08
N MET A 110 11.07 11.51 3.55
CA MET A 110 11.25 11.25 2.14
C MET A 110 10.35 10.11 1.65
N LEU A 111 10.26 9.01 2.39
CA LEU A 111 9.36 7.89 2.09
C LEU A 111 7.90 8.33 2.12
N SER A 112 7.49 9.12 3.10
CA SER A 112 6.13 9.66 3.19
C SER A 112 5.75 10.44 1.93
N ARG A 113 6.64 11.31 1.46
CA ARG A 113 6.45 12.07 0.22
C ARG A 113 6.39 11.16 -1.00
N MET A 114 7.26 10.16 -1.09
CA MET A 114 7.30 9.17 -2.16
C MET A 114 5.97 8.42 -2.26
N TYR A 115 5.45 7.91 -1.15
CA TYR A 115 4.17 7.19 -1.13
C TYR A 115 2.97 8.09 -1.41
N THR A 116 2.99 9.35 -0.96
CA THR A 116 1.95 10.32 -1.30
C THR A 116 1.87 10.54 -2.81
N ARG A 117 3.01 10.76 -3.47
CA ARG A 117 3.08 10.93 -4.93
C ARG A 117 2.65 9.68 -5.69
N TRP A 118 3.06 8.51 -5.19
CA TRP A 118 2.61 7.25 -5.77
C TRP A 118 1.10 7.07 -5.67
N ALA A 119 0.51 7.37 -4.52
CA ALA A 119 -0.93 7.33 -4.34
C ALA A 119 -1.67 8.31 -5.26
N GLU A 120 -1.17 9.55 -5.38
CA GLU A 120 -1.69 10.56 -6.31
C GLU A 120 -1.65 10.10 -7.77
N SER A 121 -0.54 9.47 -8.20
CA SER A 121 -0.40 8.94 -9.56
C SER A 121 -1.40 7.83 -9.89
N ARG A 122 -1.86 7.11 -8.86
CA ARG A 122 -2.92 6.08 -8.96
C ARG A 122 -4.33 6.61 -8.76
N GLY A 123 -4.47 7.91 -8.51
CA GLY A 123 -5.75 8.55 -8.24
C GLY A 123 -6.33 8.19 -6.86
N TRP A 124 -5.50 7.78 -5.91
CA TRP A 124 -5.91 7.52 -4.53
C TRP A 124 -5.90 8.80 -3.72
N GLU A 125 -6.85 8.94 -2.81
CA GLU A 125 -6.87 10.01 -1.81
C GLU A 125 -5.96 9.63 -0.65
N VAL A 126 -5.14 10.57 -0.18
CA VAL A 126 -4.24 10.39 0.97
C VAL A 126 -4.63 11.31 2.11
N GLU A 127 -4.88 10.73 3.27
CA GLU A 127 -5.17 11.45 4.52
C GLU A 127 -4.11 11.09 5.56
N VAL A 128 -3.34 12.08 6.04
CA VAL A 128 -2.40 11.87 7.15
C VAL A 128 -3.20 11.81 8.44
N THR A 129 -3.24 10.65 9.07
CA THR A 129 -4.00 10.41 10.31
C THR A 129 -3.20 10.70 11.57
N ASP A 130 -1.89 10.51 11.53
CA ASP A 130 -0.97 10.82 12.63
C ASP A 130 0.42 11.13 12.08
N ALA A 131 1.10 12.11 12.69
CA ALA A 131 2.47 12.44 12.34
C ALA A 131 3.22 12.93 13.58
N LEU A 132 4.34 12.31 13.87
CA LEU A 132 5.23 12.69 14.96
C LEU A 132 6.52 13.27 14.37
N PRO A 133 6.76 14.59 14.50
CA PRO A 133 7.98 15.23 14.03
C PRO A 133 9.24 14.66 14.69
N GLY A 134 10.33 14.67 13.94
CA GLY A 134 11.66 14.37 14.47
C GLY A 134 12.23 15.48 15.34
N GLU A 135 13.23 15.19 16.14
CA GLU A 135 13.84 16.15 17.08
C GLU A 135 14.69 17.22 16.38
N GLY A 136 15.20 16.97 15.19
CA GLY A 136 16.05 17.91 14.45
C GLY A 136 15.60 18.16 13.02
N ALA A 137 15.11 17.11 12.34
CA ALA A 137 14.56 17.15 10.98
C ALA A 137 13.68 15.92 10.76
N GLY A 138 12.86 15.95 9.71
CA GLY A 138 12.08 14.81 9.27
C GLY A 138 10.99 14.37 10.24
N LEU A 139 10.56 13.12 10.10
CA LEU A 139 9.47 12.49 10.85
C LEU A 139 10.00 11.29 11.65
N LYS A 140 9.62 11.20 12.92
CA LYS A 140 9.86 10.01 13.74
C LYS A 140 8.90 8.88 13.35
N SER A 141 7.65 9.25 13.12
CA SER A 141 6.64 8.33 12.56
C SER A 141 5.56 9.11 11.82
N VAL A 142 4.94 8.47 10.84
CA VAL A 142 3.76 8.99 10.15
C VAL A 142 2.84 7.84 9.81
N THR A 143 1.54 8.06 9.94
CA THR A 143 0.49 7.14 9.52
C THR A 143 -0.43 7.83 8.54
N MET A 144 -0.64 7.21 7.40
CA MET A 144 -1.45 7.71 6.29
C MET A 144 -2.54 6.71 5.95
N LEU A 145 -3.75 7.20 5.73
CA LEU A 145 -4.84 6.43 5.15
C LEU A 145 -4.88 6.72 3.65
N MET A 146 -4.72 5.70 2.83
CA MET A 146 -4.79 5.75 1.37
C MET A 146 -6.10 5.11 0.93
N LYS A 147 -6.97 5.90 0.29
CA LYS A 147 -8.31 5.48 -0.15
C LYS A 147 -8.33 5.35 -1.67
N GLY A 148 -8.63 4.16 -2.15
CA GLY A 148 -8.73 3.90 -3.58
C GLY A 148 -8.87 2.44 -3.94
N GLU A 149 -9.12 2.17 -5.21
CA GLU A 149 -9.31 0.80 -5.71
C GLU A 149 -8.05 -0.02 -5.48
N ASN A 150 -8.19 -1.13 -4.74
CA ASN A 150 -7.12 -2.08 -4.44
C ASN A 150 -5.89 -1.45 -3.72
N ALA A 151 -6.09 -0.37 -2.98
CA ALA A 151 -4.99 0.35 -2.34
C ALA A 151 -4.17 -0.57 -1.41
N TYR A 152 -4.83 -1.38 -0.58
CA TYR A 152 -4.13 -2.37 0.25
C TYR A 152 -3.44 -3.45 -0.57
N GLY A 153 -4.12 -3.97 -1.61
CA GLY A 153 -3.60 -5.04 -2.45
C GLY A 153 -2.26 -4.70 -3.12
N PHE A 154 -2.08 -3.45 -3.54
CA PHE A 154 -0.82 -2.96 -4.08
C PHE A 154 0.16 -2.55 -2.98
N ALA A 155 -0.29 -1.80 -1.97
CA ALA A 155 0.58 -1.26 -0.93
C ALA A 155 1.21 -2.35 -0.04
N LYS A 156 0.57 -3.53 0.12
CA LYS A 156 1.14 -4.66 0.88
C LYS A 156 2.52 -5.11 0.37
N ALA A 157 2.84 -4.85 -0.90
CA ALA A 157 4.16 -5.09 -1.48
C ALA A 157 5.26 -4.23 -0.84
N GLU A 158 4.90 -3.09 -0.26
CA GLU A 158 5.83 -2.13 0.34
C GLU A 158 6.10 -2.38 1.82
N ARG A 159 5.45 -3.39 2.42
CA ARG A 159 5.64 -3.75 3.82
C ARG A 159 7.03 -4.33 4.07
N GLY A 160 7.83 -3.66 4.90
CA GLY A 160 9.16 -4.11 5.30
C GLY A 160 10.12 -2.98 5.62
N VAL A 161 11.42 -3.28 5.58
CA VAL A 161 12.48 -2.33 5.89
C VAL A 161 13.06 -1.74 4.60
N HIS A 162 13.13 -0.42 4.53
CA HIS A 162 13.69 0.36 3.43
C HIS A 162 15.05 0.95 3.86
N ARG A 163 16.10 0.60 3.13
CA ARG A 163 17.47 1.02 3.40
C ARG A 163 17.84 2.19 2.50
N LEU A 164 18.31 3.28 3.10
CA LEU A 164 18.90 4.43 2.40
C LEU A 164 20.41 4.41 2.54
N VAL A 165 21.11 4.65 1.45
CA VAL A 165 22.57 4.87 1.42
C VAL A 165 22.85 6.17 0.67
N ARG A 166 23.28 7.20 1.40
CA ARG A 166 23.64 8.49 0.81
C ARG A 166 24.71 9.21 1.62
N ILE A 167 25.27 10.27 1.03
CA ILE A 167 26.07 11.26 1.78
C ILE A 167 25.09 12.07 2.64
N SER A 168 25.26 12.03 3.97
CA SER A 168 24.36 12.72 4.89
C SER A 168 24.46 14.24 4.78
N PRO A 169 23.33 14.95 4.61
CA PRO A 169 23.31 16.41 4.68
C PRO A 169 23.53 16.95 6.11
N PHE A 170 23.39 16.09 7.13
CA PHE A 170 23.53 16.43 8.55
C PHE A 170 24.95 16.16 9.07
N ASP A 171 25.81 15.45 8.32
CA ASP A 171 27.20 15.20 8.69
C ASP A 171 28.11 16.27 8.09
N SER A 172 28.74 17.07 8.96
CA SER A 172 29.71 18.09 8.57
C SER A 172 30.89 17.55 7.75
N ASN A 173 31.24 16.27 7.95
CA ASN A 173 32.32 15.58 7.23
C ASN A 173 31.86 14.97 5.90
N LYS A 174 30.58 15.12 5.52
CA LYS A 174 30.00 14.60 4.27
C LYS A 174 30.28 13.11 4.06
N ARG A 175 30.24 12.32 5.11
CA ARG A 175 30.44 10.87 5.04
C ARG A 175 29.18 10.18 4.51
N ARG A 176 29.38 9.02 3.92
CA ARG A 176 28.30 8.13 3.51
C ARG A 176 27.68 7.45 4.75
N HIS A 177 26.38 7.57 4.89
CA HIS A 177 25.61 6.97 5.96
C HIS A 177 24.58 5.98 5.41
N THR A 178 24.28 4.99 6.20
CA THR A 178 23.19 4.04 5.96
C THR A 178 22.13 4.24 7.01
N SER A 179 20.89 4.43 6.58
CA SER A 179 19.74 4.64 7.44
C SER A 179 18.60 3.70 7.07
N PHE A 180 17.75 3.40 8.03
CA PHE A 180 16.66 2.46 7.86
C PHE A 180 15.35 3.08 8.32
N SER A 181 14.29 2.77 7.59
CA SER A 181 12.93 3.06 8.01
C SER A 181 12.07 1.84 7.75
N SER A 182 11.16 1.55 8.67
CA SER A 182 10.20 0.46 8.50
C SER A 182 8.88 1.00 7.98
N VAL A 183 8.31 0.32 7.01
CA VAL A 183 6.97 0.55 6.48
C VAL A 183 6.10 -0.61 6.89
N ASP A 184 4.98 -0.32 7.53
CA ASP A 184 3.94 -1.28 7.84
C ASP A 184 2.66 -0.92 7.08
N VAL A 185 1.98 -1.95 6.59
CA VAL A 185 0.81 -1.81 5.71
C VAL A 185 -0.29 -2.73 6.21
N ILE A 186 -1.44 -2.14 6.54
CA ILE A 186 -2.61 -2.89 6.98
C ILE A 186 -3.85 -2.45 6.20
N ALA A 187 -4.82 -3.35 6.02
CA ALA A 187 -6.09 -3.02 5.39
C ALA A 187 -6.95 -2.15 6.32
N GLU A 188 -7.65 -1.15 5.77
CA GLU A 188 -8.71 -0.48 6.51
C GLU A 188 -9.91 -1.43 6.62
N ILE A 189 -10.37 -1.66 7.86
CA ILE A 189 -11.55 -2.48 8.14
C ILE A 189 -12.65 -1.54 8.59
N GLU A 190 -13.77 -1.55 7.88
CA GLU A 190 -14.98 -0.85 8.29
C GLU A 190 -15.67 -1.62 9.43
N GLU A 191 -16.42 -0.91 10.28
CA GLU A 191 -17.15 -1.52 11.41
C GLU A 191 -18.12 -2.63 10.96
N THR A 192 -18.61 -2.57 9.72
CA THR A 192 -19.51 -3.55 9.12
C THR A 192 -18.84 -4.86 8.71
N ASP A 193 -17.50 -4.86 8.57
CA ASP A 193 -16.73 -6.04 8.15
C ASP A 193 -16.28 -6.92 9.32
N THR A 194 -16.56 -6.50 10.53
CA THR A 194 -16.02 -7.16 11.71
C THR A 194 -17.08 -7.98 12.45
N ASP A 195 -16.90 -9.30 12.46
CA ASP A 195 -17.31 -10.14 13.60
C ASP A 195 -16.46 -9.81 14.86
N ILE A 196 -15.59 -8.80 14.79
CA ILE A 196 -14.77 -8.35 15.91
C ILE A 196 -15.52 -7.26 16.67
N VAL A 197 -16.40 -7.67 17.55
CA VAL A 197 -16.95 -6.76 18.55
C VAL A 197 -15.95 -6.67 19.70
N ILE A 198 -15.39 -5.47 19.92
CA ILE A 198 -14.56 -5.22 21.10
C ILE A 198 -15.49 -4.76 22.23
N PRO A 199 -15.66 -5.55 23.29
CA PRO A 199 -16.48 -5.15 24.42
C PRO A 199 -15.93 -3.88 25.08
N PRO A 200 -16.79 -2.98 25.58
CA PRO A 200 -16.34 -1.72 26.21
C PRO A 200 -15.38 -1.88 27.39
N ASN A 201 -15.38 -3.05 28.02
CA ASN A 201 -14.48 -3.39 29.14
C ASN A 201 -13.08 -3.84 28.69
N GLU A 202 -12.86 -4.07 27.40
CA GLU A 202 -11.57 -4.52 26.87
C GLU A 202 -10.69 -3.37 26.35
N PHE A 203 -11.18 -2.14 26.34
CA PHE A 203 -10.40 -1.00 25.96
C PHE A 203 -10.53 0.17 26.94
N HIS A 204 -9.43 0.90 27.11
CA HIS A 204 -9.36 2.12 27.88
C HIS A 204 -9.17 3.31 26.95
N VAL A 205 -9.93 4.38 27.18
CA VAL A 205 -9.87 5.62 26.37
C VAL A 205 -9.35 6.74 27.23
N ASP A 206 -8.18 7.26 26.87
CA ASP A 206 -7.57 8.44 27.46
C ASP A 206 -7.72 9.63 26.51
N THR A 207 -8.05 10.78 27.07
CA THR A 207 -8.01 12.04 26.35
C THR A 207 -6.79 12.84 26.78
N PHE A 208 -6.14 13.50 25.84
CA PHE A 208 -4.97 14.29 26.11
C PHE A 208 -4.94 15.54 25.22
N ARG A 209 -4.07 16.47 25.55
CA ARG A 209 -3.89 17.69 24.77
C ARG A 209 -3.05 17.37 23.55
N SER A 210 -3.53 17.76 22.35
CA SER A 210 -2.75 17.58 21.13
C SER A 210 -1.44 18.37 21.21
N GLY A 211 -0.32 17.71 20.89
CA GLY A 211 0.98 18.36 20.76
C GLY A 211 1.12 18.99 19.36
N GLY A 212 1.52 20.25 19.27
CA GLY A 212 1.80 20.91 17.99
C GLY A 212 1.87 22.44 18.12
N LYS A 213 2.41 23.10 17.10
CA LYS A 213 2.40 24.57 16.96
C LYS A 213 0.96 25.02 16.66
N GLY A 214 0.17 25.30 17.69
CA GLY A 214 -1.22 25.74 17.58
C GLY A 214 -1.52 26.92 18.51
N GLY A 215 -2.58 27.66 18.22
CA GLY A 215 -3.04 28.80 19.01
C GLY A 215 -3.57 28.42 20.41
N GLN A 216 -3.99 29.40 21.22
CA GLN A 216 -4.39 29.24 22.62
C GLN A 216 -5.42 28.12 22.91
N ASN A 217 -6.26 27.73 21.92
CA ASN A 217 -7.25 26.68 22.09
C ASN A 217 -6.65 25.26 22.07
N VAL A 218 -5.57 25.02 21.34
CA VAL A 218 -4.89 23.72 21.27
C VAL A 218 -4.32 23.31 22.62
N ASN A 219 -3.87 24.30 23.40
CA ASN A 219 -3.29 24.08 24.72
C ASN A 219 -4.32 23.96 25.87
N LYS A 220 -5.61 24.22 25.59
CA LYS A 220 -6.67 24.24 26.61
C LYS A 220 -7.66 23.08 26.47
N VAL A 221 -7.83 22.51 25.27
CA VAL A 221 -8.85 21.50 24.99
C VAL A 221 -8.22 20.13 24.74
N GLU A 222 -8.68 19.12 25.43
CA GLU A 222 -8.22 17.73 25.30
C GLU A 222 -9.02 17.02 24.18
N THR A 223 -8.69 17.32 22.92
CA THR A 223 -9.37 16.74 21.77
C THR A 223 -8.67 15.49 21.23
N ALA A 224 -7.40 15.28 21.57
CA ALA A 224 -6.68 14.08 21.19
C ALA A 224 -7.15 12.87 22.01
N VAL A 225 -7.26 11.73 21.35
CA VAL A 225 -7.77 10.48 21.95
C VAL A 225 -6.71 9.39 21.79
N ARG A 226 -6.44 8.69 22.88
CA ARG A 226 -5.63 7.46 22.90
C ARG A 226 -6.52 6.32 23.35
N ILE A 227 -6.49 5.22 22.63
CA ILE A 227 -7.21 3.99 22.99
C ILE A 227 -6.18 2.89 23.23
N THR A 228 -6.26 2.26 24.38
CA THR A 228 -5.43 1.11 24.76
C THR A 228 -6.32 -0.12 24.83
N HIS A 229 -6.03 -1.13 24.05
CA HIS A 229 -6.71 -2.44 24.12
C HIS A 229 -6.04 -3.28 25.20
N ILE A 230 -6.77 -3.57 26.27
CA ILE A 230 -6.24 -4.21 27.48
C ILE A 230 -5.68 -5.61 27.20
N PRO A 231 -6.39 -6.52 26.45
CA PRO A 231 -5.91 -7.89 26.25
C PRO A 231 -4.63 -7.98 25.39
N THR A 232 -4.46 -7.08 24.41
CA THR A 232 -3.31 -7.15 23.48
C THR A 232 -2.22 -6.13 23.79
N GLY A 233 -2.50 -5.16 24.67
CA GLY A 233 -1.58 -4.03 24.94
C GLY A 233 -1.41 -3.06 23.78
N LEU A 234 -2.21 -3.18 22.71
CA LEU A 234 -2.15 -2.28 21.56
C LEU A 234 -2.61 -0.87 21.96
N VAL A 235 -1.81 0.12 21.59
CA VAL A 235 -2.11 1.54 21.83
C VAL A 235 -2.22 2.24 20.49
N VAL A 236 -3.31 2.98 20.31
CA VAL A 236 -3.55 3.84 19.13
C VAL A 236 -3.92 5.25 19.60
N ALA A 237 -3.48 6.26 18.86
CA ALA A 237 -3.81 7.65 19.14
C ALA A 237 -4.30 8.34 17.86
N SER A 238 -5.23 9.27 18.01
CA SER A 238 -5.67 10.17 16.95
C SER A 238 -5.82 11.59 17.48
N GLN A 239 -5.25 12.57 16.78
CA GLN A 239 -5.24 13.99 17.20
C GLN A 239 -5.47 14.96 16.02
N THR A 240 -5.82 14.45 14.84
CA THR A 240 -5.90 15.24 13.60
C THR A 240 -7.17 16.09 13.51
N GLN A 241 -8.25 15.65 14.13
CA GLN A 241 -9.54 16.31 14.07
C GLN A 241 -9.76 17.26 15.24
N ARG A 242 -10.53 18.33 15.00
CA ARG A 242 -10.91 19.29 16.05
C ARG A 242 -11.93 18.74 17.04
N SER A 243 -12.61 17.67 16.67
CA SER A 243 -13.65 17.01 17.46
C SER A 243 -13.09 15.76 18.14
N GLN A 244 -13.21 15.69 19.48
CA GLN A 244 -12.86 14.53 20.29
C GLN A 244 -13.61 13.27 19.80
N HIS A 245 -14.89 13.42 19.45
CA HIS A 245 -15.72 12.31 18.96
C HIS A 245 -15.17 11.72 17.62
N GLN A 246 -14.76 12.59 16.70
CA GLN A 246 -14.16 12.17 15.42
C GLN A 246 -12.80 11.50 15.64
N ASN A 247 -11.96 12.04 16.53
CA ASN A 247 -10.69 11.41 16.89
C ASN A 247 -10.91 10.04 17.55
N ARG A 248 -11.95 9.90 18.40
CA ARG A 248 -12.31 8.60 19.01
C ARG A 248 -12.75 7.59 17.95
N ALA A 249 -13.60 7.98 16.99
CA ALA A 249 -14.03 7.11 15.90
C ALA A 249 -12.84 6.67 15.02
N THR A 250 -11.94 7.59 14.69
CA THR A 250 -10.73 7.29 13.93
C THR A 250 -9.79 6.35 14.69
N ALA A 251 -9.56 6.63 15.98
CA ALA A 251 -8.72 5.77 16.82
C ALA A 251 -9.32 4.35 16.97
N MET A 252 -10.66 4.24 17.07
CA MET A 252 -11.34 2.94 17.15
C MET A 252 -11.15 2.14 15.84
N ARG A 253 -11.32 2.76 14.68
CA ARG A 253 -11.05 2.11 13.37
C ARG A 253 -9.60 1.63 13.26
N LEU A 254 -8.65 2.46 13.67
CA LEU A 254 -7.23 2.09 13.70
C LEU A 254 -6.97 0.90 14.64
N LEU A 255 -7.62 0.88 15.80
CA LEU A 255 -7.49 -0.23 16.74
C LEU A 255 -8.02 -1.53 16.16
N LEU A 256 -9.22 -1.51 15.58
CA LEU A 256 -9.82 -2.67 14.92
C LEU A 256 -8.92 -3.22 13.81
N SER A 257 -8.40 -2.34 12.95
CA SER A 257 -7.48 -2.73 11.88
C SER A 257 -6.19 -3.37 12.42
N ARG A 258 -5.63 -2.85 13.52
CA ARG A 258 -4.43 -3.43 14.16
C ARG A 258 -4.70 -4.78 14.81
N ILE A 259 -5.84 -4.93 15.50
CA ILE A 259 -6.23 -6.22 16.10
C ILE A 259 -6.44 -7.27 15.01
N PHE A 260 -7.08 -6.89 13.91
CA PHE A 260 -7.25 -7.78 12.76
C PHE A 260 -5.90 -8.19 12.16
N ALA A 261 -5.01 -7.24 11.89
CA ALA A 261 -3.67 -7.54 11.39
C ALA A 261 -2.93 -8.49 12.33
N GLN A 262 -3.01 -8.28 13.64
CA GLN A 262 -2.41 -9.16 14.64
C GLN A 262 -3.00 -10.58 14.61
N ARG A 263 -4.33 -10.72 14.42
CA ARG A 263 -4.97 -12.04 14.27
C ARG A 263 -4.52 -12.76 13.00
N VAL A 264 -4.44 -12.05 11.87
CA VAL A 264 -3.94 -12.59 10.61
C VAL A 264 -2.47 -13.01 10.74
N ASP A 265 -1.63 -12.19 11.36
CA ASP A 265 -0.23 -12.50 11.60
C ASP A 265 -0.07 -13.69 12.58
N ALA A 266 -0.94 -13.80 13.60
CA ALA A 266 -0.96 -14.93 14.53
C ALA A 266 -1.37 -16.22 13.82
N ALA A 267 -2.42 -16.20 13.00
CA ALA A 267 -2.84 -17.33 12.19
C ALA A 267 -1.76 -17.77 11.19
N LYS A 268 -1.10 -16.79 10.55
CA LYS A 268 0.02 -17.03 9.65
C LYS A 268 1.25 -17.60 10.39
N ALA A 269 1.54 -17.09 11.59
CA ALA A 269 2.60 -17.60 12.44
C ALA A 269 2.34 -19.03 12.95
N GLU A 270 1.08 -19.37 13.17
CA GLU A 270 0.65 -20.74 13.52
C GLU A 270 0.81 -21.67 12.31
N MET A 271 0.43 -21.25 11.12
CA MET A 271 0.72 -21.98 9.88
C MET A 271 2.23 -22.14 9.65
N GLU A 272 3.04 -21.07 9.83
CA GLU A 272 4.49 -21.14 9.67
C GLU A 272 5.15 -22.04 10.73
N ARG A 273 4.62 -22.17 11.93
CA ARG A 273 5.04 -23.16 12.93
C ARG A 273 4.77 -24.60 12.48
N PHE A 274 3.69 -24.81 11.74
CA PHE A 274 3.39 -26.11 11.12
C PHE A 274 4.31 -26.43 9.94
N TYR A 275 4.84 -25.40 9.23
CA TYR A 275 5.65 -25.57 8.01
C TYR A 275 7.16 -25.30 8.16
N GLY A 276 7.68 -25.01 9.36
CA GLY A 276 9.12 -24.90 9.61
C GLY A 276 9.59 -23.59 10.28
N GLU A 277 10.76 -23.65 10.92
CA GLU A 277 11.32 -22.67 11.84
C GLU A 277 11.47 -21.25 11.25
N LYS A 278 11.04 -20.27 12.05
CA LYS A 278 11.31 -18.84 11.83
C LYS A 278 12.78 -18.50 11.98
N GLY A 279 13.40 -17.98 10.95
CA GLY A 279 14.58 -17.13 11.09
C GLY A 279 14.20 -15.83 11.84
N SER A 280 15.02 -15.45 12.82
CA SER A 280 14.83 -14.31 13.72
C SER A 280 14.49 -13.00 13.00
N ILE A 281 13.50 -12.27 13.54
CA ILE A 281 13.12 -10.91 13.14
C ILE A 281 14.20 -9.94 13.64
N SER A 282 15.25 -9.71 12.85
CA SER A 282 16.09 -8.52 12.94
C SER A 282 16.92 -8.40 11.67
N TRP A 283 16.97 -7.23 11.03
CA TRP A 283 17.78 -6.87 9.87
C TRP A 283 17.58 -7.67 8.57
N GLY A 284 17.02 -8.88 8.61
CA GLY A 284 16.75 -9.75 7.45
C GLY A 284 15.51 -9.37 6.62
N ASN A 285 14.69 -8.42 7.05
CA ASN A 285 13.45 -8.03 6.39
C ASN A 285 13.61 -6.78 5.51
N GLN A 286 14.84 -6.50 5.03
CA GLN A 286 15.03 -5.45 4.03
C GLN A 286 14.37 -5.87 2.72
N ILE A 287 13.41 -5.06 2.28
CA ILE A 287 12.72 -5.31 1.01
C ILE A 287 13.34 -4.51 -0.13
N ARG A 288 13.88 -3.30 0.17
CA ARG A 288 14.41 -2.44 -0.87
C ARG A 288 15.57 -1.58 -0.37
N SER A 289 16.59 -1.44 -1.23
CA SER A 289 17.77 -0.60 -1.02
C SER A 289 17.74 0.57 -1.98
N TYR A 290 17.99 1.77 -1.45
CA TYR A 290 18.04 3.03 -2.18
C TYR A 290 19.44 3.62 -2.03
N VAL A 291 20.24 3.56 -3.09
CA VAL A 291 21.61 4.06 -3.13
C VAL A 291 21.65 5.34 -3.96
N PHE A 292 22.04 6.46 -3.33
CA PHE A 292 22.19 7.75 -3.99
C PHE A 292 23.64 8.02 -4.39
N GLN A 293 24.59 7.52 -3.62
CA GLN A 293 26.04 7.64 -3.86
C GLN A 293 26.78 6.36 -3.39
N PRO A 294 27.89 5.96 -4.06
CA PRO A 294 28.60 6.62 -5.17
C PRO A 294 27.94 6.38 -6.54
N TYR A 295 27.03 5.42 -6.65
CA TYR A 295 26.20 5.16 -7.83
C TYR A 295 24.74 5.33 -7.48
N ARG A 296 23.89 5.49 -8.48
CA ARG A 296 22.44 5.63 -8.27
C ARG A 296 21.74 4.30 -8.59
N MET A 297 21.02 3.75 -7.61
CA MET A 297 20.27 2.52 -7.82
C MET A 297 19.18 2.37 -6.75
N VAL A 298 18.01 1.95 -7.16
CA VAL A 298 16.99 1.39 -6.28
C VAL A 298 16.78 -0.06 -6.68
N LYS A 299 16.86 -0.98 -5.70
CA LYS A 299 16.75 -2.41 -5.93
C LYS A 299 15.84 -3.07 -4.91
N ASP A 300 14.85 -3.80 -5.39
CA ASP A 300 14.04 -4.70 -4.54
C ASP A 300 14.84 -6.00 -4.31
N LEU A 301 15.10 -6.28 -3.06
CA LEU A 301 15.93 -7.43 -2.67
C LEU A 301 15.17 -8.76 -2.74
N ARG A 302 13.84 -8.73 -2.85
CA ARG A 302 13.01 -9.93 -2.98
C ARG A 302 12.96 -10.44 -4.40
N THR A 303 12.73 -9.52 -5.34
CA THR A 303 12.50 -9.85 -6.77
C THR A 303 13.70 -9.57 -7.66
N GLY A 304 14.65 -8.74 -7.21
CA GLY A 304 15.78 -8.30 -8.02
C GLY A 304 15.44 -7.17 -9.01
N VAL A 305 14.22 -6.66 -9.04
CA VAL A 305 13.85 -5.50 -9.86
C VAL A 305 14.66 -4.29 -9.43
N GLN A 306 15.31 -3.62 -10.37
CA GLN A 306 16.18 -2.48 -10.09
C GLN A 306 16.10 -1.40 -11.16
N THR A 307 16.37 -0.16 -10.77
CA THR A 307 16.51 0.99 -11.68
C THR A 307 17.61 1.93 -11.22
N ALA A 308 18.24 2.63 -12.17
CA ALA A 308 19.16 3.72 -11.89
C ALA A 308 18.44 5.07 -11.68
N ASP A 309 17.17 5.17 -12.05
CA ASP A 309 16.34 6.36 -11.86
C ASP A 309 15.80 6.46 -10.43
N VAL A 310 16.69 6.80 -9.52
CA VAL A 310 16.34 7.02 -8.11
C VAL A 310 15.35 8.17 -7.95
N GLN A 311 15.46 9.21 -8.79
CA GLN A 311 14.57 10.37 -8.68
C GLN A 311 13.14 10.02 -9.09
N GLY A 312 12.95 9.28 -10.19
CA GLY A 312 11.63 8.81 -10.61
C GLY A 312 10.96 7.97 -9.51
N VAL A 313 11.72 7.08 -8.85
CA VAL A 313 11.22 6.30 -7.72
C VAL A 313 10.81 7.20 -6.55
N MET A 314 11.65 8.20 -6.18
CA MET A 314 11.31 9.16 -5.10
C MET A 314 10.13 10.08 -5.48
N ASP A 315 9.85 10.23 -6.76
CA ASP A 315 8.70 10.97 -7.28
C ASP A 315 7.45 10.09 -7.44
N GLY A 316 7.52 8.82 -7.02
CA GLY A 316 6.37 7.93 -6.90
C GLY A 316 6.29 6.81 -7.94
N ASP A 317 7.31 6.59 -8.79
CA ASP A 317 7.32 5.46 -9.73
C ASP A 317 7.68 4.15 -9.00
N LEU A 318 6.71 3.61 -8.26
CA LEU A 318 6.84 2.35 -7.52
C LEU A 318 6.23 1.15 -8.27
N ASP A 319 5.46 1.40 -9.31
CA ASP A 319 4.74 0.36 -10.04
C ASP A 319 5.63 -0.78 -10.57
N PRO A 320 6.84 -0.54 -11.09
CA PRO A 320 7.72 -1.63 -11.53
C PRO A 320 8.06 -2.63 -10.42
N TYR A 321 8.24 -2.15 -9.19
CA TYR A 321 8.55 -3.01 -8.04
C TYR A 321 7.34 -3.76 -7.54
N VAL A 322 6.21 -3.07 -7.40
CA VAL A 322 4.94 -3.65 -6.94
C VAL A 322 4.47 -4.71 -7.94
N ASN A 323 4.50 -4.40 -9.24
CA ASN A 323 4.10 -5.31 -10.29
C ASN A 323 5.05 -6.52 -10.37
N GLY A 324 6.37 -6.30 -10.26
CA GLY A 324 7.36 -7.37 -10.21
C GLY A 324 7.15 -8.30 -9.01
N TRP A 325 6.78 -7.73 -7.85
CA TRP A 325 6.50 -8.51 -6.65
C TRP A 325 5.20 -9.34 -6.78
N LEU A 326 4.14 -8.76 -7.36
CA LEU A 326 2.88 -9.46 -7.62
C LEU A 326 3.09 -10.61 -8.61
N ARG A 327 3.78 -10.38 -9.74
CA ARG A 327 4.10 -11.39 -10.76
C ARG A 327 4.98 -12.52 -10.22
N ALA A 328 5.84 -12.22 -9.25
CA ALA A 328 6.68 -13.21 -8.57
C ALA A 328 5.92 -14.07 -7.53
N GLY A 329 4.60 -13.89 -7.39
CA GLY A 329 3.78 -14.62 -6.42
C GLY A 329 3.92 -14.13 -4.98
N CYS A 330 4.15 -12.84 -4.80
CA CYS A 330 4.22 -12.16 -3.50
C CYS A 330 5.30 -12.74 -2.55
N PRO A 331 6.57 -12.86 -2.97
CA PRO A 331 7.61 -13.46 -2.15
C PRO A 331 7.85 -12.64 -0.87
N THR A 332 7.91 -13.34 0.27
CA THR A 332 8.25 -12.73 1.56
C THR A 332 9.75 -12.78 1.84
N LYS A 333 10.49 -13.63 1.13
CA LYS A 333 11.94 -13.81 1.24
C LYS A 333 12.62 -13.51 -0.09
N ARG A 334 13.92 -13.27 -0.03
CA ARG A 334 14.77 -13.09 -1.21
C ARG A 334 14.70 -14.32 -2.12
N MET A 335 14.43 -14.10 -3.41
CA MET A 335 14.42 -15.16 -4.42
C MET A 335 15.85 -15.64 -4.70
N GLN A 336 16.00 -16.92 -5.13
CA GLN A 336 17.31 -17.48 -5.50
C GLN A 336 17.94 -16.67 -6.64
N GLY A 337 19.21 -16.29 -6.46
CA GLY A 337 19.97 -15.52 -7.47
C GLY A 337 19.96 -14.00 -7.29
N VAL A 338 19.14 -13.46 -6.42
CA VAL A 338 19.17 -12.01 -6.09
C VAL A 338 20.29 -11.78 -5.08
N LYS A 339 21.39 -11.14 -5.52
CA LYS A 339 22.51 -10.75 -4.65
C LYS A 339 22.35 -9.30 -4.18
N ASP A 340 22.76 -9.03 -2.95
CA ASP A 340 23.04 -7.67 -2.49
C ASP A 340 24.46 -7.32 -2.96
N GLU A 341 24.64 -6.24 -3.71
CA GLU A 341 25.95 -5.86 -4.27
C GLU A 341 26.94 -5.37 -3.21
N GLU A 342 26.54 -5.31 -1.95
CA GLU A 342 27.38 -4.95 -0.80
C GLU A 342 27.79 -6.17 0.06
N GLU A 343 27.45 -7.41 -0.34
CA GLU A 343 28.05 -8.65 0.11
C GLU A 343 29.16 -9.07 -0.88
#